data_8e5e1c9d3bc4fcd883492c3dbdcb445c
#
_entry.id   8e5e1c9d3bc4fcd883492c3dbdcb445c
#
_cell.length_a   1.000
_cell.length_b   1.000
_cell.length_c   1.000
_cell.angle_alpha   90.00
_cell.angle_beta   90.00
_cell.angle_gamma   90.00
#
_symmetry.space_group_name_H-M   'P 1'
#
loop_
_entity.id
_entity.type
_entity.pdbx_description
1 polymer ?
#
loop_
_entity_poly.entity_id
_entity_poly.type
_entity_poly.pdbx_seq_one_letter_code
_entity_poly.pdbx_strand_id
1 'polypeptide(L)'
;MNDLVDTTEMYLRTIYDLEEEGIVPLRARIAERLEQSGPTVSQTVARMERDGLLRVAGDRHLELTDKGRGLAIAVMRKHRLAERLLVDVIGMPWDEVHEEACRWEHVMSENVERRLLTVLKNPTTSPYGNPIPGLEAVSYTHLTLPTSDLV
;
A
#
# COMPACT_ATOMS: atom_id res chain seq x y z
N MET A 1 8.68 -8.42 -10.46
CA MET A 1 9.49 -7.37 -9.85
C MET A 1 10.60 -7.95 -9.01
N ASN A 2 11.81 -7.71 -9.42
CA ASN A 2 12.95 -8.33 -8.77
C ASN A 2 13.55 -7.49 -7.66
N ASP A 3 13.40 -6.18 -7.74
CA ASP A 3 13.97 -5.31 -6.75
C ASP A 3 12.90 -4.79 -5.84
N LEU A 4 12.73 -5.44 -4.72
CA LEU A 4 11.78 -4.97 -3.72
C LEU A 4 12.49 -3.96 -2.83
N VAL A 5 12.04 -2.72 -2.88
CA VAL A 5 12.62 -1.65 -2.05
C VAL A 5 12.40 -1.96 -0.57
N ASP A 6 11.22 -2.47 -0.23
CA ASP A 6 10.93 -2.87 1.13
C ASP A 6 10.09 -4.15 1.07
N THR A 7 10.72 -5.27 1.39
CA THR A 7 10.09 -6.57 1.25
C THR A 7 8.85 -6.71 2.14
N THR A 8 8.96 -6.26 3.39
CA THR A 8 7.85 -6.36 4.32
C THR A 8 6.64 -5.57 3.81
N GLU A 9 6.86 -4.34 3.38
CA GLU A 9 5.77 -3.51 2.87
C GLU A 9 5.18 -4.07 1.58
N MET A 10 6.01 -4.65 0.72
CA MET A 10 5.50 -5.29 -0.50
C MET A 10 4.62 -6.48 -0.19
N TYR A 11 4.97 -7.29 0.80
CA TYR A 11 4.13 -8.41 1.21
C TYR A 11 2.81 -7.90 1.79
N LEU A 12 2.87 -6.87 2.63
CA LEU A 12 1.65 -6.33 3.22
C LEU A 12 0.71 -5.79 2.13
N ARG A 13 1.26 -5.06 1.18
CA ARG A 13 0.46 -4.53 0.09
C ARG A 13 -0.11 -5.64 -0.78
N THR A 14 0.67 -6.69 -1.03
CA THR A 14 0.22 -7.80 -1.84
C THR A 14 -0.95 -8.54 -1.17
N ILE A 15 -0.87 -8.74 0.15
CA ILE A 15 -1.97 -9.37 0.88
C ILE A 15 -3.23 -8.48 0.80
N TYR A 16 -3.05 -7.19 0.98
CA TYR A 16 -4.17 -6.24 0.88
C TYR A 16 -4.79 -6.29 -0.52
N ASP A 17 -3.96 -6.30 -1.57
CA ASP A 17 -4.46 -6.43 -2.94
C ASP A 17 -5.28 -7.68 -3.14
N LEU A 18 -4.78 -8.81 -2.64
CA LEU A 18 -5.49 -10.08 -2.79
C LEU A 18 -6.85 -10.02 -2.11
N GLU A 19 -6.90 -9.43 -0.91
CA GLU A 19 -8.17 -9.28 -0.20
C GLU A 19 -9.16 -8.42 -0.98
N GLU A 20 -8.67 -7.31 -1.55
CA GLU A 20 -9.55 -6.44 -2.34
C GLU A 20 -10.13 -7.17 -3.55
N GLU A 21 -9.34 -8.06 -4.14
CA GLU A 21 -9.77 -8.80 -5.32
C GLU A 21 -10.62 -10.02 -4.98
N GLY A 22 -10.83 -10.28 -3.70
CA GLY A 22 -11.58 -11.44 -3.27
C GLY A 22 -10.83 -12.75 -3.41
N ILE A 23 -9.51 -12.68 -3.48
CA ILE A 23 -8.66 -13.86 -3.60
C ILE A 23 -8.11 -14.20 -2.22
N VAL A 24 -8.24 -15.46 -1.83
CA VAL A 24 -7.73 -15.89 -0.52
C VAL A 24 -6.21 -15.71 -0.48
N PRO A 25 -5.68 -15.00 0.51
CA PRO A 25 -4.23 -14.73 0.55
C PRO A 25 -3.47 -15.95 1.05
N LEU A 26 -2.83 -16.64 0.12
CA LEU A 26 -1.99 -17.79 0.41
C LEU A 26 -0.55 -17.48 0.02
N ARG A 27 0.40 -18.17 0.65
CA ARG A 27 1.80 -18.00 0.29
C ARG A 27 2.03 -18.17 -1.20
N ALA A 28 1.33 -19.13 -1.81
CA ALA A 28 1.48 -19.40 -3.24
C ALA A 28 1.09 -18.19 -4.09
N ARG A 29 0.09 -17.43 -3.65
CA ARG A 29 -0.34 -16.23 -4.39
C ARG A 29 0.73 -15.15 -4.32
N ILE A 30 1.36 -14.99 -3.15
CA ILE A 30 2.43 -14.02 -2.99
C ILE A 30 3.63 -14.42 -3.85
N ALA A 31 3.99 -15.71 -3.82
CA ALA A 31 5.11 -16.21 -4.60
C ALA A 31 4.93 -15.90 -6.09
N GLU A 32 3.71 -16.09 -6.59
CA GLU A 32 3.40 -15.80 -7.98
C GLU A 32 3.52 -14.31 -8.29
N ARG A 33 2.93 -13.50 -7.45
CA ARG A 33 2.88 -12.05 -7.71
C ARG A 33 4.23 -11.37 -7.60
N LEU A 34 5.05 -11.82 -6.65
CA LEU A 34 6.34 -11.19 -6.41
C LEU A 34 7.48 -11.96 -7.06
N GLU A 35 7.18 -13.05 -7.77
CA GLU A 35 8.19 -13.86 -8.47
C GLU A 35 9.29 -14.32 -7.54
N GLN A 36 8.87 -14.86 -6.40
CA GLN A 36 9.80 -15.37 -5.40
C GLN A 36 9.57 -16.87 -5.18
N SER A 37 10.59 -17.56 -4.71
CA SER A 37 10.49 -18.99 -4.45
C SER A 37 9.63 -19.25 -3.22
N GLY A 38 9.03 -20.44 -3.17
CA GLY A 38 8.25 -20.86 -2.02
C GLY A 38 9.02 -20.76 -0.70
N PRO A 39 10.22 -21.29 -0.62
CA PRO A 39 11.02 -21.18 0.63
C PRO A 39 11.27 -19.75 1.05
N THR A 40 11.56 -18.84 0.10
CA THR A 40 11.77 -17.43 0.42
C THR A 40 10.52 -16.82 1.01
N VAL A 41 9.36 -17.09 0.38
CA VAL A 41 8.09 -16.56 0.88
C VAL A 41 7.78 -17.11 2.26
N SER A 42 7.98 -18.40 2.49
CA SER A 42 7.74 -19.01 3.78
C SER A 42 8.59 -18.40 4.89
N GLN A 43 9.85 -18.09 4.59
CA GLN A 43 10.74 -17.46 5.57
C GLN A 43 10.28 -16.04 5.89
N THR A 44 9.91 -15.29 4.89
CA THR A 44 9.44 -13.91 5.08
C THR A 44 8.15 -13.89 5.86
N VAL A 45 7.21 -14.77 5.52
CA VAL A 45 5.93 -14.88 6.24
C VAL A 45 6.16 -15.24 7.70
N ALA A 46 7.07 -16.18 7.98
CA ALA A 46 7.37 -16.57 9.36
C ALA A 46 7.94 -15.38 10.14
N ARG A 47 8.80 -14.59 9.52
CA ARG A 47 9.37 -13.41 10.17
C ARG A 47 8.28 -12.37 10.45
N MET A 48 7.38 -12.15 9.48
CA MET A 48 6.32 -11.18 9.65
C MET A 48 5.32 -11.64 10.73
N GLU A 49 5.11 -12.94 10.87
CA GLU A 49 4.28 -13.46 11.94
C GLU A 49 4.91 -13.21 13.29
N ARG A 50 6.22 -13.44 13.41
CA ARG A 50 6.95 -13.15 14.64
C ARG A 50 6.89 -11.66 15.01
N ASP A 51 6.89 -10.80 13.99
CA ASP A 51 6.85 -9.35 14.19
C ASP A 51 5.43 -8.84 14.48
N GLY A 52 4.45 -9.73 14.49
CA GLY A 52 3.08 -9.35 14.80
C GLY A 52 2.33 -8.66 13.68
N LEU A 53 2.75 -8.86 12.43
CA LEU A 53 2.12 -8.20 11.29
C LEU A 53 1.04 -9.05 10.65
N LEU A 54 1.12 -10.36 10.78
CA LEU A 54 0.12 -11.25 10.22
C LEU A 54 0.03 -12.52 11.06
N ARG A 55 -1.00 -13.32 10.79
CA ARG A 55 -1.16 -14.64 11.38
C ARG A 55 -1.43 -15.63 10.26
N VAL A 56 -0.97 -16.87 10.46
CA VAL A 56 -1.31 -17.95 9.54
C VAL A 56 -2.48 -18.70 10.17
N ALA A 57 -3.63 -18.67 9.52
CA ALA A 57 -4.83 -19.32 10.03
C ALA A 57 -4.76 -20.84 9.89
N GLY A 58 -5.73 -21.54 10.47
CA GLY A 58 -5.73 -22.99 10.48
C GLY A 58 -5.79 -23.61 9.08
N ASP A 59 -6.44 -22.94 8.13
CA ASP A 59 -6.51 -23.38 6.74
C ASP A 59 -5.37 -22.82 5.91
N ARG A 60 -4.36 -22.24 6.59
CA ARG A 60 -3.13 -21.72 6.00
C ARG A 60 -3.27 -20.39 5.26
N HIS A 61 -4.43 -19.77 5.25
CA HIS A 61 -4.51 -18.43 4.66
C HIS A 61 -3.88 -17.41 5.61
N LEU A 62 -3.42 -16.31 5.04
CA LEU A 62 -2.75 -15.27 5.81
C LEU A 62 -3.75 -14.20 6.21
N GLU A 63 -3.67 -13.75 7.47
CA GLU A 63 -4.55 -12.71 7.98
C GLU A 63 -3.69 -11.57 8.52
N LEU A 64 -3.95 -10.36 8.08
CA LEU A 64 -3.25 -9.21 8.63
C LEU A 64 -3.76 -8.93 10.04
N THR A 65 -2.83 -8.65 10.94
CA THR A 65 -3.21 -8.15 12.28
C THR A 65 -3.59 -6.68 12.14
N ASP A 66 -4.11 -6.08 13.20
CA ASP A 66 -4.41 -4.65 13.16
C ASP A 66 -3.16 -3.84 12.84
N LYS A 67 -2.02 -4.21 13.40
CA LYS A 67 -0.75 -3.55 13.10
C LYS A 67 -0.37 -3.71 11.64
N GLY A 68 -0.45 -4.92 11.13
CA GLY A 68 -0.11 -5.19 9.74
C GLY A 68 -1.05 -4.50 8.77
N ARG A 69 -2.34 -4.48 9.11
CA ARG A 69 -3.35 -3.83 8.26
C ARG A 69 -3.12 -2.33 8.19
N GLY A 70 -2.79 -1.71 9.31
CA GLY A 70 -2.50 -0.27 9.32
C GLY A 70 -1.33 0.07 8.41
N LEU A 71 -0.28 -0.75 8.45
CA LEU A 71 0.88 -0.54 7.57
C LEU A 71 0.52 -0.80 6.12
N ALA A 72 -0.27 -1.84 5.84
CA ALA A 72 -0.69 -2.16 4.48
C ALA A 72 -1.52 -1.02 3.88
N ILE A 73 -2.43 -0.47 4.68
CA ILE A 73 -3.26 0.66 4.25
C ILE A 73 -2.39 1.86 3.90
N ALA A 74 -1.39 2.15 4.75
CA ALA A 74 -0.50 3.30 4.50
C ALA A 74 0.29 3.12 3.20
N VAL A 75 0.81 1.93 2.96
CA VAL A 75 1.56 1.65 1.73
C VAL A 75 0.65 1.77 0.51
N MET A 76 -0.55 1.21 0.59
CA MET A 76 -1.50 1.26 -0.52
C MET A 76 -1.94 2.69 -0.81
N ARG A 77 -2.15 3.48 0.25
CA ARG A 77 -2.50 4.90 0.07
C ARG A 77 -1.39 5.63 -0.68
N LYS A 78 -0.14 5.44 -0.26
CA LYS A 78 0.99 6.07 -0.92
C LYS A 78 1.11 5.62 -2.38
N HIS A 79 0.91 4.34 -2.62
CA HIS A 79 0.96 3.79 -3.98
C HIS A 79 -0.06 4.48 -4.89
N ARG A 80 -1.31 4.56 -4.43
CA ARG A 80 -2.39 5.12 -5.26
C ARG A 80 -2.28 6.62 -5.41
N LEU A 81 -1.78 7.32 -4.40
CA LEU A 81 -1.50 8.75 -4.56
C LEU A 81 -0.36 8.98 -5.55
N ALA A 82 0.67 8.12 -5.52
CA ALA A 82 1.76 8.22 -6.49
C ALA A 82 1.23 7.98 -7.91
N GLU A 83 0.36 7.01 -8.08
CA GLU A 83 -0.23 6.75 -9.40
C GLU A 83 -0.98 7.98 -9.91
N ARG A 84 -1.74 8.64 -9.04
CA ARG A 84 -2.45 9.86 -9.43
C ARG A 84 -1.49 10.95 -9.88
N LEU A 85 -0.43 11.17 -9.12
CA LEU A 85 0.54 12.21 -9.46
C LEU A 85 1.20 11.89 -10.81
N LEU A 86 1.60 10.63 -10.98
CA LEU A 86 2.31 10.23 -12.18
C LEU A 86 1.44 10.35 -13.43
N VAL A 87 0.16 10.03 -13.33
CA VAL A 87 -0.74 10.14 -14.47
C VAL A 87 -1.24 11.56 -14.67
N ASP A 88 -1.77 12.17 -13.61
CA ASP A 88 -2.50 13.45 -13.75
C ASP A 88 -1.60 14.65 -13.92
N VAL A 89 -0.44 14.64 -13.31
CA VAL A 89 0.45 15.82 -13.30
C VAL A 89 1.68 15.59 -14.17
N ILE A 90 2.35 14.47 -13.97
CA ILE A 90 3.59 14.19 -14.69
C ILE A 90 3.32 13.69 -16.12
N GLY A 91 2.18 13.04 -16.31
CA GLY A 91 1.82 12.58 -17.67
C GLY A 91 2.55 11.34 -18.11
N MET A 92 2.91 10.47 -17.15
CA MET A 92 3.61 9.24 -17.48
C MET A 92 2.69 8.26 -18.19
N PRO A 93 3.20 7.50 -19.16
CA PRO A 93 2.39 6.49 -19.84
C PRO A 93 1.82 5.47 -18.84
N TRP A 94 0.56 5.07 -19.05
CA TRP A 94 -0.16 4.20 -18.10
C TRP A 94 0.57 2.89 -17.82
N ASP A 95 1.25 2.32 -18.81
CA ASP A 95 1.92 1.04 -18.64
C ASP A 95 3.22 1.15 -17.83
N GLU A 96 3.68 2.36 -17.53
CA GLU A 96 4.89 2.57 -16.74
C GLU A 96 4.60 3.02 -15.32
N VAL A 97 3.37 3.42 -15.05
CA VAL A 97 3.02 4.06 -13.77
C VAL A 97 3.10 3.11 -12.59
N HIS A 98 2.59 1.90 -12.75
CA HIS A 98 2.52 0.96 -11.64
C HIS A 98 3.89 0.65 -11.05
N GLU A 99 4.86 0.38 -11.91
CA GLU A 99 6.19 0.03 -11.46
C GLU A 99 6.85 1.19 -10.72
N GLU A 100 6.65 2.40 -11.22
CA GLU A 100 7.20 3.58 -10.56
C GLU A 100 6.54 3.81 -9.21
N ALA A 101 5.22 3.68 -9.14
CA ALA A 101 4.49 3.84 -7.89
C ALA A 101 4.91 2.79 -6.86
N CYS A 102 5.27 1.59 -7.31
CA CYS A 102 5.75 0.54 -6.41
C CYS A 102 7.06 0.94 -5.73
N ARG A 103 7.84 1.79 -6.34
CA ARG A 103 9.06 2.29 -5.70
C ARG A 103 8.74 3.44 -4.75
N TRP A 104 7.86 4.35 -5.16
CA TRP A 104 7.57 5.56 -4.39
C TRP A 104 6.82 5.25 -3.09
N GLU A 105 6.03 4.19 -3.08
CA GLU A 105 5.20 3.86 -1.92
C GLU A 105 6.01 3.58 -0.66
N HIS A 106 7.28 3.23 -0.80
CA HIS A 106 8.12 2.88 0.35
C HIS A 106 8.92 4.06 0.89
N VAL A 107 8.94 5.17 0.18
CA VAL A 107 9.77 6.31 0.57
C VAL A 107 8.98 7.61 0.76
N MET A 108 7.71 7.62 0.41
CA MET A 108 6.88 8.81 0.52
C MET A 108 6.51 9.08 1.97
N SER A 109 6.76 10.30 2.45
CA SER A 109 6.42 10.68 3.80
C SER A 109 4.97 11.14 3.89
N GLU A 110 4.42 11.14 5.10
CA GLU A 110 3.07 11.66 5.31
C GLU A 110 2.97 13.14 4.95
N ASN A 111 4.04 13.89 5.17
CA ASN A 111 4.06 15.29 4.80
C ASN A 111 3.85 15.46 3.30
N VAL A 112 4.52 14.62 2.50
CA VAL A 112 4.34 14.64 1.05
C VAL A 112 2.92 14.21 0.67
N GLU A 113 2.37 13.20 1.35
CA GLU A 113 1.00 12.76 1.08
C GLU A 113 0.00 13.91 1.29
N ARG A 114 0.15 14.65 2.38
CA ARG A 114 -0.76 15.78 2.65
C ARG A 114 -0.69 16.82 1.55
N ARG A 115 0.52 17.12 1.09
CA ARG A 115 0.69 18.10 0.02
C ARG A 115 0.15 17.57 -1.31
N LEU A 116 0.27 16.28 -1.55
CA LEU A 116 -0.29 15.67 -2.74
C LEU A 116 -1.81 15.79 -2.76
N LEU A 117 -2.47 15.69 -1.60
CA LEU A 117 -3.92 15.88 -1.55
C LEU A 117 -4.32 17.26 -2.09
N THR A 118 -3.52 18.29 -1.79
CA THR A 118 -3.79 19.62 -2.30
C THR A 118 -3.53 19.70 -3.81
N VAL A 119 -2.36 19.20 -4.23
CA VAL A 119 -2.00 19.26 -5.65
C VAL A 119 -2.98 18.48 -6.52
N LEU A 120 -3.44 17.34 -6.02
CA LEU A 120 -4.35 16.48 -6.76
C LEU A 120 -5.81 16.79 -6.51
N LYS A 121 -6.11 17.82 -5.72
CA LYS A 121 -7.47 18.27 -5.42
C LYS A 121 -8.31 17.20 -4.73
N ASN A 122 -7.75 16.64 -3.67
CA ASN A 122 -8.43 15.65 -2.82
C ASN A 122 -8.98 14.45 -3.58
N PRO A 123 -8.11 13.68 -4.22
CA PRO A 123 -8.54 12.49 -4.95
C PRO A 123 -9.05 11.43 -4.00
N THR A 124 -9.99 10.62 -4.44
CA THR A 124 -10.52 9.51 -3.66
C THR A 124 -10.23 8.15 -4.29
N THR A 125 -9.80 8.15 -5.55
CA THR A 125 -9.49 6.90 -6.25
C THR A 125 -8.19 7.05 -7.01
N SER A 126 -7.58 5.91 -7.33
CA SER A 126 -6.42 5.89 -8.23
C SER A 126 -6.91 6.14 -9.66
N PRO A 127 -6.01 6.39 -10.60
CA PRO A 127 -6.40 6.54 -12.01
C PRO A 127 -7.10 5.30 -12.56
N TYR A 128 -6.90 4.16 -11.94
CA TYR A 128 -7.50 2.91 -12.40
C TYR A 128 -8.83 2.62 -11.71
N GLY A 129 -9.32 3.54 -10.88
CA GLY A 129 -10.62 3.39 -10.23
C GLY A 129 -10.61 2.70 -8.88
N ASN A 130 -9.44 2.40 -8.34
CA ASN A 130 -9.36 1.75 -7.03
C ASN A 130 -9.41 2.79 -5.91
N PRO A 131 -10.16 2.55 -4.84
CA PRO A 131 -10.24 3.56 -3.78
C PRO A 131 -8.88 3.76 -3.10
N ILE A 132 -8.64 4.98 -2.64
CA ILE A 132 -7.43 5.30 -1.89
C ILE A 132 -7.77 5.15 -0.41
N PRO A 133 -7.24 4.14 0.28
CA PRO A 133 -7.63 3.89 1.67
C PRO A 133 -6.90 4.80 2.65
N GLY A 134 -7.48 4.98 3.81
CA GLY A 134 -6.80 5.67 4.90
C GLY A 134 -6.58 7.15 4.71
N LEU A 135 -7.36 7.80 3.84
CA LEU A 135 -7.16 9.23 3.56
C LEU A 135 -7.35 10.10 4.80
N GLU A 136 -8.17 9.69 5.73
CA GLU A 136 -8.41 10.47 6.93
C GLU A 136 -7.15 10.64 7.77
N ALA A 137 -6.20 9.73 7.65
CA ALA A 137 -4.95 9.80 8.43
C ALA A 137 -4.04 10.94 7.96
N VAL A 138 -4.20 11.37 6.71
CA VAL A 138 -3.35 12.41 6.12
C VAL A 138 -4.16 13.60 5.60
N SER A 139 -5.46 13.61 5.86
CA SER A 139 -6.32 14.68 5.38
C SER A 139 -6.11 15.95 6.19
N TYR A 140 -5.95 17.08 5.52
CA TYR A 140 -5.87 18.35 6.21
C TYR A 140 -7.17 18.67 6.97
N THR A 141 -8.30 18.24 6.44
CA THR A 141 -9.56 18.46 7.11
C THR A 141 -9.56 17.80 8.48
N HIS A 142 -9.06 16.58 8.54
CA HIS A 142 -8.96 15.85 9.80
C HIS A 142 -8.00 16.55 10.75
N LEU A 143 -6.86 17.02 10.25
CA LEU A 143 -5.85 17.62 11.10
C LEU A 143 -6.19 19.04 11.52
N THR A 144 -6.91 19.77 10.71
CA THR A 144 -7.11 21.18 10.98
C THR A 144 -8.32 21.47 11.79
N LEU A 145 -9.09 20.49 12.08
CA LEU A 145 -10.27 20.70 12.80
C LEU A 145 -10.11 21.59 13.98
N PRO A 146 -9.17 21.36 14.83
CA PRO A 146 -9.01 22.25 15.96
C PRO A 146 -8.23 23.48 15.62
N THR A 147 -7.57 23.53 14.58
CA THR A 147 -6.75 24.59 14.38
C THR A 147 -7.14 25.45 13.47
N SER A 148 -7.71 25.12 12.80
CA SER A 148 -8.00 25.94 11.87
C SER A 148 -8.06 27.09 12.21
N ASP A 149 -8.05 26.98 12.77
CA ASP A 149 -8.09 27.95 13.05
C ASP A 149 -7.12 28.57 13.01
N LEU A 150 -6.63 28.23 12.73
CA LEU A 150 -5.80 28.78 12.63
C LEU A 150 -5.67 29.76 12.19
N VAL A 151 -5.95 29.98 12.03
CA VAL A 151 -5.83 30.92 11.73
C VAL A 151 -5.65 31.54 11.79
#